data_692dbbfffa6ccc8f5bd8a4d40b6aa3cb
#
_entry.id   692dbbfffa6ccc8f5bd8a4d40b6aa3cb
#
_cell.length_a   1.000
_cell.length_b   1.000
_cell.length_c   1.000
_cell.angle_alpha   90.00
_cell.angle_beta   90.00
_cell.angle_gamma   90.00
#
_symmetry.space_group_name_H-M   'P 1'
#
loop_
_entity.id
_entity.type
_entity.pdbx_description
1 polymer ?
#
loop_
_entity_poly.entity_id
_entity_poly.type
_entity_poly.pdbx_seq_one_letter_code
_entity_poly.pdbx_strand_id
1 'polypeptide(L)'
;MKKSLKSHFPIIRSKEEVCLIIRKNLRLEELFQSWTAGQQEEFLDFCSGNRGVKILYDSFFKEILNPENAPERLNELLSLILRQQVKILQVLPNDSTRIADESSLVIMDIVVELEDHSIANVEVQKIGYKFSGQRSACCSADLLLRQYKRVRGERGRAFSYRDINKVYTIVFFEKSPESFR
;
A
#
# COMPACT_ATOMS: atom_id res chain seq x y z
N MET A 1 -22.01 -28.41 -6.13
CA MET A 1 -21.57 -27.54 -7.24
C MET A 1 -20.73 -26.43 -6.67
N LYS A 2 -19.45 -26.32 -7.04
CA LYS A 2 -18.63 -25.15 -6.68
C LYS A 2 -19.20 -23.92 -7.40
N LYS A 3 -19.64 -22.91 -6.66
CA LYS A 3 -20.09 -21.65 -7.23
C LYS A 3 -18.91 -21.02 -7.99
N SER A 4 -19.13 -20.66 -9.24
CA SER A 4 -18.13 -19.98 -10.06
C SER A 4 -17.80 -18.61 -9.45
N LEU A 5 -16.54 -18.16 -9.50
CA LEU A 5 -16.15 -16.80 -9.12
C LEU A 5 -17.01 -15.73 -9.80
N LYS A 6 -17.46 -15.98 -11.03
CA LYS A 6 -18.37 -15.11 -11.78
C LYS A 6 -19.70 -14.84 -11.05
N SER A 7 -20.17 -15.77 -10.19
CA SER A 7 -21.40 -15.57 -9.41
C SER A 7 -21.22 -14.62 -8.22
N HIS A 8 -19.97 -14.41 -7.78
CA HIS A 8 -19.62 -13.50 -6.68
C HIS A 8 -19.07 -12.17 -7.16
N PHE A 9 -18.56 -12.11 -8.40
CA PHE A 9 -17.97 -10.92 -9.00
C PHE A 9 -18.64 -10.63 -10.35
N PRO A 10 -19.74 -9.89 -10.36
CA PRO A 10 -20.48 -9.58 -11.59
C PRO A 10 -19.68 -8.76 -12.62
N ILE A 11 -18.55 -8.16 -12.20
CA ILE A 11 -17.63 -7.43 -13.07
C ILE A 11 -16.66 -8.34 -13.84
N ILE A 12 -16.57 -9.64 -13.52
CA ILE A 12 -15.72 -10.59 -14.25
C ILE A 12 -16.26 -10.78 -15.67
N ARG A 13 -15.38 -10.57 -16.65
CA ARG A 13 -15.66 -10.64 -18.08
C ARG A 13 -15.02 -11.86 -18.72
N SER A 14 -15.46 -12.24 -19.92
CA SER A 14 -14.75 -13.22 -20.71
C SER A 14 -13.42 -12.64 -21.23
N LYS A 15 -12.45 -13.52 -21.57
CA LYS A 15 -11.18 -13.08 -22.17
C LYS A 15 -11.42 -12.26 -23.46
N GLU A 16 -12.38 -12.68 -24.25
CA GLU A 16 -12.78 -12.02 -25.50
C GLU A 16 -13.30 -10.60 -25.24
N GLU A 17 -14.16 -10.43 -24.22
CA GLU A 17 -14.67 -9.13 -23.83
C GLU A 17 -13.56 -8.19 -23.34
N VAL A 18 -12.61 -8.71 -22.56
CA VAL A 18 -11.43 -7.94 -22.12
C VAL A 18 -10.58 -7.52 -23.31
N CYS A 19 -10.28 -8.43 -24.23
CA CYS A 19 -9.53 -8.11 -25.46
C CYS A 19 -10.24 -7.06 -26.30
N LEU A 20 -11.56 -7.10 -26.42
CA LEU A 20 -12.31 -6.07 -27.13
C LEU A 20 -12.21 -4.68 -26.48
N ILE A 21 -12.19 -4.62 -25.14
CA ILE A 21 -12.02 -3.37 -24.40
C ILE A 21 -10.62 -2.82 -24.63
N ILE A 22 -9.59 -3.68 -24.54
CA ILE A 22 -8.19 -3.28 -24.79
C ILE A 22 -8.06 -2.68 -26.18
N ARG A 23 -8.53 -3.37 -27.22
CA ARG A 23 -8.44 -2.92 -28.63
C ARG A 23 -9.19 -1.60 -28.91
N LYS A 24 -10.19 -1.25 -28.12
CA LYS A 24 -10.91 0.04 -28.25
C LYS A 24 -10.15 1.22 -27.67
N ASN A 25 -9.08 0.97 -26.94
CA ASN A 25 -8.28 2.01 -26.30
C ASN A 25 -6.82 1.83 -26.71
N LEU A 26 -6.32 2.72 -27.58
CA LEU A 26 -4.98 2.66 -28.15
C LEU A 26 -3.88 2.52 -27.07
N ARG A 27 -3.99 3.31 -26.00
CA ARG A 27 -3.02 3.27 -24.90
C ARG A 27 -3.00 1.93 -24.16
N LEU A 28 -4.17 1.33 -23.95
CA LEU A 28 -4.26 0.00 -23.32
C LEU A 28 -3.73 -1.08 -24.27
N GLU A 29 -3.98 -0.96 -25.56
CA GLU A 29 -3.48 -1.89 -26.56
C GLU A 29 -1.95 -1.85 -26.64
N GLU A 30 -1.35 -0.66 -26.74
CA GLU A 30 0.09 -0.49 -26.71
C GLU A 30 0.72 -1.08 -25.44
N LEU A 31 0.15 -0.79 -24.28
CA LEU A 31 0.62 -1.34 -23.01
C LEU A 31 0.51 -2.88 -22.99
N PHE A 32 -0.63 -3.42 -23.41
CA PHE A 32 -0.86 -4.87 -23.44
C PHE A 32 0.08 -5.58 -24.40
N GLN A 33 0.35 -4.99 -25.58
CA GLN A 33 1.29 -5.53 -26.56
C GLN A 33 2.76 -5.46 -26.10
N SER A 34 3.09 -4.54 -25.21
CA SER A 34 4.43 -4.45 -24.63
C SER A 34 4.76 -5.60 -23.65
N TRP A 35 3.75 -6.35 -23.22
CA TRP A 35 3.91 -7.46 -22.30
C TRP A 35 4.28 -8.76 -23.02
N THR A 36 4.96 -9.65 -22.31
CA THR A 36 5.20 -11.03 -22.81
C THR A 36 3.89 -11.80 -22.91
N ALA A 37 3.84 -12.81 -23.78
CA ALA A 37 2.65 -13.68 -23.94
C ALA A 37 2.18 -14.28 -22.59
N GLY A 38 3.12 -14.65 -21.70
CA GLY A 38 2.80 -15.15 -20.38
C GLY A 38 2.12 -14.11 -19.47
N GLN A 39 2.58 -12.85 -19.52
CA GLN A 39 1.96 -11.75 -18.78
C GLN A 39 0.57 -11.40 -19.32
N GLN A 40 0.40 -11.42 -20.65
CA GLN A 40 -0.89 -11.20 -21.30
C GLN A 40 -1.91 -12.26 -20.87
N GLU A 41 -1.51 -13.55 -20.91
CA GLU A 41 -2.37 -14.65 -20.51
C GLU A 41 -2.71 -14.60 -19.01
N GLU A 42 -1.74 -14.31 -18.15
CA GLU A 42 -1.97 -14.12 -16.71
C GLU A 42 -2.97 -13.00 -16.42
N PHE A 43 -2.87 -11.89 -17.12
CA PHE A 43 -3.80 -10.77 -17.00
C PHE A 43 -5.22 -11.15 -17.47
N LEU A 44 -5.33 -11.84 -18.60
CA LEU A 44 -6.61 -12.31 -19.11
C LEU A 44 -7.26 -13.33 -18.17
N ASP A 45 -6.47 -14.24 -17.59
CA ASP A 45 -6.94 -15.18 -16.59
C ASP A 45 -7.46 -14.49 -15.33
N PHE A 46 -6.78 -13.43 -14.93
CA PHE A 46 -7.23 -12.58 -13.83
C PHE A 46 -8.57 -11.90 -14.15
N CYS A 47 -8.67 -11.22 -15.28
CA CYS A 47 -9.88 -10.50 -15.68
C CYS A 47 -11.08 -11.42 -15.91
N SER A 48 -10.83 -12.68 -16.28
CA SER A 48 -11.86 -13.72 -16.48
C SER A 48 -12.19 -14.51 -15.21
N GLY A 49 -11.49 -14.27 -14.10
CA GLY A 49 -11.67 -15.00 -12.85
C GLY A 49 -11.16 -16.43 -12.86
N ASN A 50 -10.37 -16.82 -13.87
CA ASN A 50 -9.70 -18.12 -13.92
C ASN A 50 -8.54 -18.18 -12.93
N ARG A 51 -7.95 -17.05 -12.62
CA ARG A 51 -6.84 -16.89 -11.67
C ARG A 51 -7.09 -15.71 -10.73
N GLY A 52 -6.77 -15.89 -9.45
CA GLY A 52 -6.77 -14.80 -8.48
C GLY A 52 -5.49 -13.97 -8.56
N VAL A 53 -5.58 -12.65 -8.38
CA VAL A 53 -4.40 -11.80 -8.19
C VAL A 53 -3.93 -11.92 -6.74
N LYS A 54 -2.62 -12.03 -6.57
CA LYS A 54 -2.02 -11.92 -5.25
C LYS A 54 -2.01 -10.44 -4.88
N ILE A 55 -2.84 -10.06 -3.92
CA ILE A 55 -2.95 -8.68 -3.43
C ILE A 55 -1.62 -8.10 -2.94
N LEU A 56 -0.68 -8.97 -2.52
CA LEU A 56 0.64 -8.59 -2.03
C LEU A 56 1.69 -8.38 -3.14
N TYR A 57 1.31 -8.32 -4.41
CA TYR A 57 2.19 -7.73 -5.41
C TYR A 57 2.28 -6.22 -5.19
N ASP A 58 3.50 -5.70 -5.06
CA ASP A 58 3.79 -4.32 -4.66
C ASP A 58 2.98 -3.27 -5.45
N SER A 59 3.06 -3.29 -6.77
CA SER A 59 2.32 -2.37 -7.64
C SER A 59 0.80 -2.52 -7.49
N PHE A 60 0.32 -3.73 -7.33
CA PHE A 60 -1.10 -4.02 -7.21
C PHE A 60 -1.65 -3.62 -5.83
N PHE A 61 -0.86 -3.89 -4.78
CA PHE A 61 -1.17 -3.46 -3.42
C PHE A 61 -1.29 -1.94 -3.31
N LYS A 62 -0.29 -1.23 -3.86
CA LYS A 62 -0.28 0.23 -3.90
C LYS A 62 -1.47 0.80 -4.67
N GLU A 63 -1.84 0.20 -5.80
CA GLU A 63 -2.96 0.68 -6.61
C GLU A 63 -4.32 0.42 -5.92
N ILE A 64 -4.53 -0.78 -5.36
CA ILE A 64 -5.80 -1.13 -4.70
C ILE A 64 -6.03 -0.32 -3.43
N LEU A 65 -4.97 -0.09 -2.65
CA LEU A 65 -5.02 0.62 -1.39
C LEU A 65 -4.59 2.08 -1.51
N ASN A 66 -4.47 2.59 -2.75
CA ASN A 66 -4.15 3.99 -2.97
C ASN A 66 -5.22 4.89 -2.34
N PRO A 67 -4.89 5.63 -1.28
CA PRO A 67 -5.87 6.45 -0.57
C PRO A 67 -6.32 7.68 -1.36
N GLU A 68 -5.62 8.06 -2.43
CA GLU A 68 -6.03 9.13 -3.33
C GLU A 68 -7.18 8.70 -4.25
N ASN A 69 -7.23 7.41 -4.61
CA ASN A 69 -8.25 6.87 -5.50
C ASN A 69 -9.45 6.28 -4.74
N ALA A 70 -9.20 5.57 -3.63
CA ALA A 70 -10.22 4.87 -2.87
C ALA A 70 -9.87 4.84 -1.36
N PRO A 71 -9.96 5.98 -0.66
CA PRO A 71 -9.58 6.10 0.75
C PRO A 71 -10.37 5.15 1.66
N GLU A 72 -11.60 4.82 1.30
CA GLU A 72 -12.47 3.93 2.08
C GLU A 72 -11.88 2.53 2.25
N ARG A 73 -11.14 2.01 1.25
CA ARG A 73 -10.52 0.67 1.33
C ARG A 73 -9.43 0.62 2.40
N LEU A 74 -8.58 1.65 2.41
CA LEU A 74 -7.52 1.73 3.39
C LEU A 74 -8.06 2.09 4.79
N ASN A 75 -9.09 2.93 4.88
CA ASN A 75 -9.79 3.21 6.13
C ASN A 75 -10.33 1.93 6.76
N GLU A 76 -11.03 1.10 5.99
CA GLU A 76 -11.60 -0.16 6.47
C GLU A 76 -10.50 -1.13 6.91
N LEU A 77 -9.46 -1.30 6.10
CA LEU A 77 -8.32 -2.16 6.42
C LEU A 77 -7.63 -1.73 7.73
N LEU A 78 -7.32 -0.44 7.87
CA LEU A 78 -6.70 0.11 9.08
C LEU A 78 -7.62 -0.02 10.29
N SER A 79 -8.93 0.19 10.12
CA SER A 79 -9.90 0.05 11.19
C SER A 79 -9.95 -1.38 11.74
N LEU A 80 -9.90 -2.37 10.86
CA LEU A 80 -9.85 -3.78 11.25
C LEU A 80 -8.57 -4.13 12.01
N ILE A 81 -7.42 -3.66 11.54
CA ILE A 81 -6.11 -3.96 12.14
C ILE A 81 -5.97 -3.27 13.51
N LEU A 82 -6.30 -1.99 13.57
CA LEU A 82 -6.14 -1.17 14.77
C LEU A 82 -7.30 -1.34 15.77
N ARG A 83 -8.35 -2.08 15.37
CA ARG A 83 -9.56 -2.35 16.19
C ARG A 83 -10.25 -1.08 16.69
N GLN A 84 -10.23 -0.05 15.89
CA GLN A 84 -10.88 1.23 16.13
C GLN A 84 -11.30 1.85 14.80
N GLN A 85 -12.31 2.70 14.80
CA GLN A 85 -12.69 3.42 13.59
C GLN A 85 -11.56 4.36 13.19
N VAL A 86 -11.11 4.22 11.95
CA VAL A 86 -10.02 5.01 11.37
C VAL A 86 -10.53 5.74 10.16
N LYS A 87 -10.13 6.99 10.03
CA LYS A 87 -10.33 7.78 8.84
C LYS A 87 -9.05 8.53 8.48
N ILE A 88 -8.66 8.43 7.22
CA ILE A 88 -7.49 9.10 6.68
C ILE A 88 -7.82 10.58 6.53
N LEU A 89 -6.96 11.42 7.09
CA LEU A 89 -7.01 12.86 6.93
C LEU A 89 -6.29 13.30 5.66
N GLN A 90 -5.09 12.78 5.44
CA GLN A 90 -4.27 13.09 4.26
C GLN A 90 -3.22 12.01 3.98
N VAL A 91 -2.76 11.98 2.73
CA VAL A 91 -1.60 11.19 2.31
C VAL A 91 -0.33 11.98 2.57
N LEU A 92 0.69 11.33 3.12
CA LEU A 92 1.97 11.95 3.39
C LEU A 92 3.03 11.46 2.40
N PRO A 93 4.09 12.24 2.14
CA PRO A 93 5.21 11.80 1.33
C PRO A 93 5.82 10.50 1.88
N ASN A 94 6.05 9.54 0.98
CA ASN A 94 6.61 8.24 1.30
C ASN A 94 8.15 8.21 1.31
N ASP A 95 8.80 9.27 0.82
CA ASP A 95 10.25 9.40 0.85
C ASP A 95 10.72 9.92 2.21
N SER A 96 11.76 9.31 2.77
CA SER A 96 12.41 9.82 3.97
C SER A 96 13.09 11.17 3.68
N THR A 97 13.04 12.07 4.65
CA THR A 97 13.92 13.24 4.62
C THR A 97 15.37 12.73 4.67
N ARG A 98 16.21 13.19 3.73
CA ARG A 98 17.64 12.87 3.73
C ARG A 98 18.24 13.26 5.08
N ILE A 99 18.62 12.29 5.89
CA ILE A 99 19.27 12.50 7.19
C ILE A 99 20.78 12.61 7.01
N ALA A 100 21.31 12.08 5.91
CA ALA A 100 22.72 12.20 5.53
C ALA A 100 22.86 12.16 4.00
N ASP A 101 23.97 12.65 3.48
CA ASP A 101 24.31 12.72 2.04
C ASP A 101 24.45 11.35 1.35
N GLU A 102 24.15 10.25 2.02
CA GLU A 102 24.33 8.91 1.52
C GLU A 102 23.05 8.31 0.96
N SER A 103 23.24 7.58 -0.12
CA SER A 103 22.33 7.07 -1.13
C SER A 103 21.27 6.06 -0.72
N SER A 104 20.97 5.81 0.55
CA SER A 104 19.90 4.92 0.98
C SER A 104 18.72 5.69 1.56
N LEU A 105 17.82 6.11 0.69
CA LEU A 105 16.49 6.59 1.09
C LEU A 105 15.69 5.43 1.69
N VAL A 106 15.11 5.64 2.85
CA VAL A 106 14.04 4.78 3.35
C VAL A 106 12.79 5.17 2.56
N ILE A 107 12.47 4.38 1.55
CA ILE A 107 11.22 4.55 0.79
C ILE A 107 10.16 3.67 1.45
N MET A 108 9.04 4.29 1.80
CA MET A 108 7.86 3.65 2.38
C MET A 108 6.79 3.44 1.30
N ASP A 109 5.88 2.46 1.47
CA ASP A 109 4.89 2.18 0.44
C ASP A 109 3.71 3.16 0.49
N ILE A 110 2.98 3.20 1.61
CA ILE A 110 1.84 4.10 1.81
C ILE A 110 1.97 4.73 3.18
N VAL A 111 2.00 6.06 3.24
CA VAL A 111 2.04 6.82 4.49
C VAL A 111 0.85 7.76 4.56
N VAL A 112 0.08 7.66 5.63
CA VAL A 112 -1.12 8.47 5.84
C VAL A 112 -1.17 9.05 7.24
N GLU A 113 -1.74 10.25 7.35
CA GLU A 113 -2.14 10.85 8.63
C GLU A 113 -3.62 10.54 8.86
N LEU A 114 -3.95 10.13 10.08
CA LEU A 114 -5.31 9.81 10.51
C LEU A 114 -5.98 11.02 11.16
N GLU A 115 -7.30 10.99 11.36
CA GLU A 115 -8.05 12.10 11.98
C GLU A 115 -7.58 12.43 13.41
N ASP A 116 -7.04 11.47 14.15
CA ASP A 116 -6.43 11.68 15.46
C ASP A 116 -4.98 12.20 15.38
N HIS A 117 -4.54 12.57 14.18
CA HIS A 117 -3.18 13.00 13.86
C HIS A 117 -2.08 11.97 14.09
N SER A 118 -2.43 10.71 14.36
CA SER A 118 -1.47 9.61 14.28
C SER A 118 -1.05 9.35 12.83
N ILE A 119 0.11 8.72 12.65
CA ILE A 119 0.60 8.36 11.31
C ILE A 119 0.56 6.85 11.17
N ALA A 120 0.05 6.35 10.05
CA ALA A 120 0.14 4.97 9.67
C ALA A 120 1.03 4.82 8.43
N ASN A 121 2.07 3.98 8.55
CA ASN A 121 2.88 3.49 7.45
C ASN A 121 2.46 2.05 7.15
N VAL A 122 2.10 1.79 5.92
CA VAL A 122 1.63 0.47 5.46
C VAL A 122 2.59 -0.02 4.38
N GLU A 123 3.24 -1.14 4.67
CA GLU A 123 4.29 -1.74 3.84
C GLU A 123 3.84 -3.12 3.36
N VAL A 124 4.22 -3.49 2.14
CA VAL A 124 4.10 -4.85 1.65
C VAL A 124 5.47 -5.46 1.40
N GLN A 125 5.68 -6.67 1.89
CA GLN A 125 6.96 -7.36 1.77
C GLN A 125 6.78 -8.81 1.31
N LYS A 126 7.21 -9.09 0.08
CA LYS A 126 7.12 -10.42 -0.50
C LYS A 126 8.02 -11.42 0.23
N ILE A 127 9.22 -10.99 0.60
CA ILE A 127 10.25 -11.83 1.20
C ILE A 127 10.55 -11.33 2.61
N GLY A 128 9.92 -11.95 3.60
CA GLY A 128 9.97 -11.51 4.99
C GLY A 128 11.38 -11.41 5.60
N TYR A 129 12.33 -12.29 5.23
CA TYR A 129 13.68 -12.22 5.76
C TYR A 129 14.49 -11.00 5.28
N LYS A 130 14.06 -10.32 4.22
CA LYS A 130 14.68 -9.07 3.75
C LYS A 130 14.15 -7.83 4.48
N PHE A 131 13.09 -7.98 5.27
CA PHE A 131 12.53 -6.91 6.07
C PHE A 131 12.86 -7.16 7.53
N SER A 132 13.97 -6.60 7.98
CA SER A 132 14.41 -6.72 9.38
C SER A 132 13.60 -5.80 10.29
N GLY A 133 13.52 -6.15 11.59
CA GLY A 133 12.92 -5.27 12.60
C GLY A 133 13.61 -3.89 12.68
N GLN A 134 14.90 -3.83 12.35
CA GLN A 134 15.67 -2.59 12.26
C GLN A 134 15.12 -1.67 11.15
N ARG A 135 14.72 -2.20 9.98
CA ARG A 135 14.11 -1.40 8.92
C ARG A 135 12.78 -0.80 9.38
N SER A 136 11.93 -1.60 10.04
CA SER A 136 10.68 -1.12 10.63
C SER A 136 10.93 -0.02 11.65
N ALA A 137 11.94 -0.18 12.51
CA ALA A 137 12.33 0.83 13.48
C ALA A 137 12.82 2.12 12.81
N CYS A 138 13.60 2.03 11.72
CA CYS A 138 14.04 3.20 10.94
C CYS A 138 12.86 3.94 10.31
N CYS A 139 11.89 3.24 9.71
CA CYS A 139 10.68 3.85 9.18
C CYS A 139 9.90 4.60 10.27
N SER A 140 9.69 3.96 11.42
CA SER A 140 8.98 4.56 12.56
C SER A 140 9.73 5.78 13.11
N ALA A 141 11.05 5.70 13.24
CA ALA A 141 11.89 6.79 13.73
C ALA A 141 11.85 8.00 12.79
N ASP A 142 11.92 7.77 11.46
CA ASP A 142 11.81 8.86 10.47
C ASP A 142 10.46 9.58 10.59
N LEU A 143 9.36 8.85 10.71
CA LEU A 143 8.03 9.42 10.85
C LEU A 143 7.86 10.18 12.17
N LEU A 144 8.44 9.70 13.27
CA LEU A 144 8.46 10.43 14.54
C LEU A 144 9.27 11.73 14.44
N LEU A 145 10.42 11.71 13.76
CA LEU A 145 11.23 12.89 13.54
C LEU A 145 10.55 13.91 12.63
N ARG A 146 9.81 13.47 11.63
CA ARG A 146 8.99 14.37 10.78
C ARG A 146 7.90 15.06 11.61
N GLN A 147 7.20 14.32 12.47
CA GLN A 147 6.22 14.90 13.39
C GLN A 147 6.89 15.91 14.34
N TYR A 148 8.01 15.52 14.96
CA TYR A 148 8.76 16.41 15.86
C TYR A 148 9.10 17.73 15.19
N LYS A 149 9.68 17.69 13.98
CA LYS A 149 10.04 18.91 13.24
C LYS A 149 8.82 19.80 12.97
N ARG A 150 7.71 19.19 12.50
CA ARG A 150 6.46 19.90 12.20
C ARG A 150 5.88 20.54 13.46
N VAL A 151 5.58 19.75 14.48
CA VAL A 151 4.88 20.18 15.69
C VAL A 151 5.72 21.20 16.48
N ARG A 152 7.04 20.99 16.53
CA ARG A 152 7.94 21.97 17.16
C ARG A 152 7.97 23.30 16.41
N GLY A 153 7.95 23.26 15.07
CA GLY A 153 7.87 24.46 14.24
C GLY A 153 6.57 25.23 14.47
N GLU A 154 5.45 24.53 14.57
CA GLU A 154 4.11 25.11 14.79
C GLU A 154 3.94 25.68 16.21
N ARG A 155 4.39 24.96 17.23
CA ARG A 155 4.19 25.33 18.65
C ARG A 155 5.30 26.14 19.28
N GLY A 156 6.47 26.18 18.67
CA GLY A 156 7.61 26.96 19.17
C GLY A 156 7.95 26.64 20.62
N ARG A 157 7.86 27.67 21.50
CA ARG A 157 8.15 27.53 22.94
C ARG A 157 7.09 26.71 23.73
N ALA A 158 5.89 26.56 23.21
CA ALA A 158 4.83 25.77 23.84
C ALA A 158 4.92 24.26 23.50
N PHE A 159 5.91 23.84 22.74
CA PHE A 159 6.11 22.44 22.35
C PHE A 159 6.39 21.56 23.56
N SER A 160 5.74 20.40 23.58
CA SER A 160 6.00 19.27 24.48
C SER A 160 6.17 17.99 23.67
N TYR A 161 6.99 17.05 24.11
CA TYR A 161 7.08 15.72 23.50
C TYR A 161 5.76 14.92 23.57
N ARG A 162 4.84 15.33 24.43
CA ARG A 162 3.47 14.76 24.47
C ARG A 162 2.60 15.18 23.31
N ASP A 163 3.04 16.18 22.54
CA ASP A 163 2.34 16.66 21.34
C ASP A 163 2.65 15.80 20.11
N ILE A 164 3.62 14.88 20.23
CA ILE A 164 3.93 13.92 19.17
C ILE A 164 2.93 12.76 19.24
N ASN A 165 2.20 12.56 18.15
CA ASN A 165 1.20 11.53 18.05
C ASN A 165 1.81 10.16 17.73
N LYS A 166 1.00 9.11 17.85
CA LYS A 166 1.40 7.73 17.60
C LYS A 166 1.83 7.52 16.14
N VAL A 167 2.76 6.61 15.95
CA VAL A 167 3.12 6.07 14.63
C VAL A 167 2.83 4.57 14.63
N TYR A 168 2.08 4.12 13.62
CA TYR A 168 1.80 2.73 13.36
C TYR A 168 2.61 2.29 12.14
N THR A 169 3.42 1.25 12.27
CA THR A 169 4.09 0.59 11.15
C THR A 169 3.48 -0.79 10.96
N ILE A 170 2.76 -0.95 9.88
CA ILE A 170 2.01 -2.16 9.52
C ILE A 170 2.71 -2.79 8.32
N VAL A 171 3.16 -4.03 8.47
CA VAL A 171 3.88 -4.74 7.41
C VAL A 171 3.15 -6.02 7.04
N PHE A 172 2.76 -6.12 5.78
CA PHE A 172 2.16 -7.34 5.24
C PHE A 172 3.23 -8.21 4.61
N PHE A 173 3.35 -9.43 5.10
CA PHE A 173 4.26 -10.43 4.56
C PHE A 173 3.52 -11.50 3.74
N GLU A 174 4.00 -11.82 2.53
CA GLU A 174 3.55 -13.02 1.82
C GLU A 174 3.96 -14.30 2.59
N LYS A 175 5.17 -14.27 3.17
CA LYS A 175 5.68 -15.30 4.07
C LYS A 175 6.30 -14.62 5.27
N SER A 176 5.72 -14.83 6.44
CA SER A 176 6.28 -14.29 7.69
C SER A 176 7.65 -14.88 7.96
N PRO A 177 8.64 -14.07 8.36
CA PRO A 177 9.92 -14.58 8.83
C PRO A 177 9.73 -15.41 10.10
N GLU A 178 10.64 -16.35 10.36
CA GLU A 178 10.58 -17.23 11.55
C GLU A 178 10.62 -16.43 12.87
N SER A 179 11.29 -15.28 12.85
CA SER A 179 11.38 -14.37 14.01
C SER A 179 10.04 -13.73 14.41
N PHE A 180 8.98 -13.87 13.59
CA PHE A 180 7.63 -13.37 13.86
C PHE A 180 6.60 -14.50 14.09
N ARG A 181 7.05 -15.74 14.24
CA ARG A 181 6.20 -16.91 14.50
C ARG A 181 6.16 -17.28 15.96
#